data_5235f392a44729338baeb893cf015f41
#
_entry.id   5235f392a44729338baeb893cf015f41
#
_cell.length_a   1.000
_cell.length_b   1.000
_cell.length_c   1.000
_cell.angle_alpha   90.00
_cell.angle_beta   90.00
_cell.angle_gamma   90.00
#
_symmetry.space_group_name_H-M   'P 1'
#
loop_
_entity.id
_entity.type
_entity.pdbx_description
1 polymer ?
#
loop_
_entity_poly.entity_id
_entity_poly.type
_entity_poly.pdbx_seq_one_letter_code
_entity_poly.pdbx_strand_id
1 'polypeptide(L)'
;EEYKIPALTSVPVRSLSEFFLGAEPIWYDIFTNKIHKTNHLQKTKNESFKPKHVLIIGAPLTGKSTLLKQLAVESKELGSVLYINEITPEKARLLFREIKNSQENVYVFIDNAVDSSEAIQTLTNLPNIKIIAAERDFIYDTVSYRFSSQQFNILDVSGLNDFDIQSVIDSIPQGINKQNDSFSHDEGDMNIEPSFLEVMTHVIKDNSLADRFVDALKEFKKRAAPEHDLLLLSCYLYSCRIPISVDIAAAYLRSYDYDAIKAFKMLSSMDTFLYPYEGQLSDDNQAYYVPRSRTVSEIVMRKTYHKDMAKMLETFHQEVSPTRISRYDIFKRYAYDAKLMGRAFPDWEQGLSFYEEAFTRDRTHSLKQQGALYLANKKKYELAFIWIDEAKSITGNNNPTIRNTYAVILFNANYDKPNSPDVLLTLEESMDILQRCYNDDYRKIYHARIFAEQAIKFKVKYPDISKRKGYLELSMKWLESELKNRPNDKWMNRLTRTIRRNLK
;
A
#
# COMPACT_ATOMS: atom_id res chain seq x y z
N GLU A 1 7.24 26.22 -10.35
CA GLU A 1 8.18 26.28 -9.21
C GLU A 1 7.83 25.25 -8.12
N GLU A 2 6.56 25.00 -7.90
CA GLU A 2 5.98 24.14 -6.87
C GLU A 2 6.54 22.69 -6.84
N TYR A 3 6.92 22.13 -8.00
CA TYR A 3 7.42 20.77 -8.14
C TYR A 3 8.94 20.67 -8.34
N LYS A 4 9.66 21.78 -8.24
CA LYS A 4 11.11 21.78 -8.36
C LYS A 4 11.75 21.13 -7.13
N ILE A 5 12.84 20.40 -7.36
CA ILE A 5 13.65 19.87 -6.27
C ILE A 5 14.19 21.04 -5.45
N PRO A 6 13.96 21.05 -4.10
CA PRO A 6 14.39 22.16 -3.26
C PRO A 6 15.92 22.33 -3.26
N ALA A 7 16.40 23.51 -2.86
CA ALA A 7 17.81 23.73 -2.60
C ALA A 7 18.22 23.11 -1.26
N LEU A 8 19.46 22.67 -1.12
CA LEU A 8 19.96 22.08 0.13
C LEU A 8 19.77 23.00 1.33
N THR A 9 19.87 24.32 1.14
CA THR A 9 19.72 25.33 2.19
C THR A 9 18.30 25.52 2.68
N SER A 10 17.30 25.04 1.94
CA SER A 10 15.88 25.19 2.26
C SER A 10 15.25 23.93 2.84
N VAL A 11 16.00 22.83 2.96
CA VAL A 11 15.46 21.57 3.46
C VAL A 11 15.75 21.40 4.96
N PRO A 12 14.82 20.78 5.72
CA PRO A 12 15.03 20.53 7.14
C PRO A 12 16.18 19.52 7.33
N VAL A 13 17.03 19.80 8.31
CA VAL A 13 18.14 18.92 8.71
C VAL A 13 17.63 17.89 9.71
N ARG A 14 18.02 16.62 9.53
CA ARG A 14 17.76 15.57 10.51
C ARG A 14 18.90 14.58 10.62
N SER A 15 18.88 13.76 11.68
CA SER A 15 19.80 12.64 11.82
C SER A 15 19.50 11.54 10.80
N LEU A 16 20.52 11.02 10.11
CA LEU A 16 20.39 9.90 9.21
C LEU A 16 19.90 8.62 9.93
N SER A 17 20.10 8.52 11.24
CA SER A 17 19.59 7.42 12.06
C SER A 17 18.07 7.25 11.95
N GLU A 18 17.32 8.34 11.78
CA GLU A 18 15.86 8.26 11.61
C GLU A 18 15.46 7.49 10.35
N PHE A 19 16.19 7.69 9.24
CA PHE A 19 15.95 6.94 8.00
C PHE A 19 16.16 5.43 8.22
N PHE A 20 17.27 5.03 8.84
CA PHE A 20 17.54 3.60 9.10
C PHE A 20 16.57 2.98 10.11
N LEU A 21 15.97 3.77 10.97
CA LEU A 21 14.93 3.33 11.91
C LEU A 21 13.51 3.30 11.30
N GLY A 22 13.37 3.65 10.02
CA GLY A 22 12.13 3.48 9.26
C GLY A 22 11.38 4.75 8.88
N ALA A 23 11.98 5.95 9.07
CA ALA A 23 11.41 7.19 8.55
C ALA A 23 11.51 7.27 7.01
N GLU A 24 10.56 7.94 6.38
CA GLU A 24 10.63 8.22 4.94
C GLU A 24 11.84 9.11 4.61
N PRO A 25 12.49 8.92 3.43
CA PRO A 25 13.64 9.73 3.03
C PRO A 25 13.20 11.18 2.79
N ILE A 26 13.93 12.13 3.37
CA ILE A 26 13.81 13.56 3.07
C ILE A 26 14.93 14.00 2.12
N TRP A 27 14.78 15.18 1.50
CA TRP A 27 15.79 15.67 0.56
C TRP A 27 17.17 15.84 1.17
N TYR A 28 17.27 16.20 2.45
CA TYR A 28 18.53 16.31 3.18
C TYR A 28 19.30 14.98 3.18
N ASP A 29 18.60 13.84 3.39
CA ASP A 29 19.23 12.51 3.38
C ASP A 29 19.87 12.19 2.03
N ILE A 30 19.22 12.64 0.94
CA ILE A 30 19.68 12.41 -0.44
C ILE A 30 20.86 13.30 -0.77
N PHE A 31 20.79 14.60 -0.45
CA PHE A 31 21.83 15.56 -0.75
C PHE A 31 23.15 15.31 0.01
N THR A 32 23.06 14.72 1.21
CA THR A 32 24.27 14.35 1.97
C THR A 32 25.02 13.16 1.36
N ASN A 33 24.42 12.46 0.39
CA ASN A 33 24.98 11.29 -0.32
C ASN A 33 25.47 10.18 0.64
N LYS A 34 24.86 10.06 1.82
CA LYS A 34 25.20 9.06 2.85
C LYS A 34 24.39 7.77 2.77
N ILE A 35 23.32 7.78 1.96
CA ILE A 35 22.53 6.57 1.70
C ILE A 35 23.13 5.86 0.49
N HIS A 36 23.41 4.56 0.66
CA HIS A 36 23.95 3.74 -0.42
C HIS A 36 23.05 3.78 -1.67
N LYS A 37 23.68 3.92 -2.83
CA LYS A 37 23.04 3.86 -4.15
C LYS A 37 23.03 2.42 -4.63
N THR A 38 21.89 1.76 -4.50
CA THR A 38 21.75 0.36 -4.88
C THR A 38 21.88 0.15 -6.40
N ASN A 39 22.14 -1.09 -6.83
CA ASN A 39 22.16 -1.50 -8.24
C ASN A 39 20.87 -1.11 -8.99
N HIS A 40 19.76 -1.00 -8.26
CA HIS A 40 18.49 -0.52 -8.84
C HIS A 40 18.59 0.90 -9.41
N LEU A 41 19.43 1.77 -8.83
CA LEU A 41 19.63 3.13 -9.34
C LEU A 41 20.19 3.09 -10.77
N GLN A 42 21.24 2.31 -11.01
CA GLN A 42 21.85 2.21 -12.34
C GLN A 42 20.91 1.52 -13.34
N LYS A 43 20.23 0.46 -12.92
CA LYS A 43 19.22 -0.20 -13.76
C LYS A 43 18.11 0.76 -14.18
N THR A 44 17.55 1.51 -13.25
CA THR A 44 16.46 2.46 -13.52
C THR A 44 16.95 3.63 -14.39
N LYS A 45 18.16 4.13 -14.13
CA LYS A 45 18.79 5.17 -14.94
C LYS A 45 18.94 4.72 -16.40
N ASN A 46 19.42 3.50 -16.63
CA ASN A 46 19.55 2.94 -17.97
C ASN A 46 18.16 2.81 -18.67
N GLU A 47 17.14 2.40 -17.96
CA GLU A 47 15.78 2.33 -18.51
C GLU A 47 15.18 3.74 -18.77
N SER A 48 15.58 4.75 -18.01
CA SER A 48 15.10 6.11 -18.21
C SER A 48 15.57 6.74 -19.53
N PHE A 49 16.66 6.25 -20.12
CA PHE A 49 17.13 6.69 -21.45
C PHE A 49 16.39 6.02 -22.63
N LYS A 50 15.65 4.96 -22.38
CA LYS A 50 14.84 4.30 -23.42
C LYS A 50 13.56 5.10 -23.70
N PRO A 51 12.90 4.94 -24.84
CA PRO A 51 11.73 5.74 -25.23
C PRO A 51 10.55 5.65 -24.26
N LYS A 52 10.32 4.47 -23.65
CA LYS A 52 9.21 4.28 -22.71
C LYS A 52 9.45 4.96 -21.37
N HIS A 53 8.38 5.42 -20.73
CA HIS A 53 8.39 5.84 -19.33
C HIS A 53 8.80 4.68 -18.41
N VAL A 54 9.08 4.96 -17.14
CA VAL A 54 9.49 3.95 -16.16
C VAL A 54 8.52 3.93 -14.99
N LEU A 55 8.07 2.76 -14.60
CA LEU A 55 7.32 2.55 -13.37
C LEU A 55 8.10 1.58 -12.46
N ILE A 56 8.54 2.09 -11.33
CA ILE A 56 9.24 1.36 -10.27
C ILE A 56 8.19 0.74 -9.34
N ILE A 57 8.20 -0.56 -9.18
CA ILE A 57 7.32 -1.27 -8.25
C ILE A 57 8.13 -2.03 -7.21
N GLY A 58 7.51 -2.31 -6.07
CA GLY A 58 8.14 -3.13 -5.02
C GLY A 58 7.34 -3.10 -3.72
N ALA A 59 7.68 -4.03 -2.82
CA ALA A 59 7.08 -4.12 -1.50
C ALA A 59 7.27 -2.81 -0.67
N PRO A 60 6.49 -2.59 0.39
CA PRO A 60 6.77 -1.50 1.32
C PRO A 60 8.20 -1.54 1.87
N LEU A 61 8.82 -0.37 2.07
CA LEU A 61 10.18 -0.21 2.59
C LEU A 61 11.28 -0.93 1.76
N THR A 62 11.13 -0.98 0.44
CA THR A 62 12.20 -1.44 -0.47
C THR A 62 13.09 -0.31 -1.00
N GLY A 63 12.88 0.92 -0.52
CA GLY A 63 13.69 2.07 -0.93
C GLY A 63 13.21 2.78 -2.21
N LYS A 64 12.00 2.54 -2.72
CA LYS A 64 11.47 3.17 -3.95
C LYS A 64 11.53 4.69 -3.93
N SER A 65 11.03 5.32 -2.85
CA SER A 65 11.04 6.79 -2.72
C SER A 65 12.46 7.33 -2.59
N THR A 66 13.39 6.58 -1.98
CA THR A 66 14.81 6.90 -1.92
C THR A 66 15.42 6.88 -3.32
N LEU A 67 15.20 5.78 -4.04
CA LEU A 67 15.65 5.60 -5.43
C LEU A 67 15.12 6.71 -6.35
N LEU A 68 13.82 7.02 -6.22
CA LEU A 68 13.17 8.06 -7.02
C LEU A 68 13.80 9.43 -6.77
N LYS A 69 14.06 9.79 -5.50
CA LYS A 69 14.74 11.05 -5.14
C LYS A 69 16.19 11.09 -5.60
N GLN A 70 16.94 9.98 -5.46
CA GLN A 70 18.33 9.88 -5.95
C GLN A 70 18.38 10.09 -7.48
N LEU A 71 17.51 9.42 -8.23
CA LEU A 71 17.39 9.60 -9.68
C LEU A 71 17.03 11.03 -10.07
N ALA A 72 16.10 11.65 -9.35
CA ALA A 72 15.69 13.01 -9.61
C ALA A 72 16.87 14.00 -9.48
N VAL A 73 17.70 13.82 -8.43
CA VAL A 73 18.91 14.65 -8.27
C VAL A 73 19.92 14.42 -9.38
N GLU A 74 20.16 13.17 -9.80
CA GLU A 74 21.09 12.85 -10.88
C GLU A 74 20.59 13.30 -12.27
N SER A 75 19.28 13.43 -12.43
CA SER A 75 18.69 13.85 -13.71
C SER A 75 18.73 15.37 -13.96
N LYS A 76 19.14 16.19 -12.97
CA LYS A 76 19.23 17.65 -13.11
C LYS A 76 20.16 18.10 -14.25
N GLU A 77 21.16 17.29 -14.59
CA GLU A 77 22.09 17.57 -15.69
C GLU A 77 21.50 17.27 -17.08
N LEU A 78 20.36 16.55 -17.13
CA LEU A 78 19.75 16.09 -18.38
C LEU A 78 18.62 17.00 -18.89
N GLY A 79 18.08 17.87 -18.05
CA GLY A 79 16.98 18.76 -18.37
C GLY A 79 16.24 19.28 -17.13
N SER A 80 15.07 19.85 -17.35
CA SER A 80 14.20 20.30 -16.27
C SER A 80 13.65 19.13 -15.48
N VAL A 81 13.78 19.16 -14.15
CA VAL A 81 13.35 18.08 -13.26
C VAL A 81 12.26 18.54 -12.32
N LEU A 82 11.16 17.78 -12.30
CA LEU A 82 10.03 17.96 -11.40
C LEU A 82 9.88 16.72 -10.51
N TYR A 83 9.67 16.91 -9.20
CA TYR A 83 9.37 15.83 -8.26
C TYR A 83 8.01 16.07 -7.64
N ILE A 84 7.15 15.08 -7.73
CA ILE A 84 5.74 15.16 -7.38
C ILE A 84 5.40 13.99 -6.45
N ASN A 85 4.95 14.26 -5.24
CA ASN A 85 4.47 13.21 -4.35
C ASN A 85 3.12 12.66 -4.83
N GLU A 86 2.20 13.57 -5.19
CA GLU A 86 0.87 13.26 -5.73
C GLU A 86 0.41 14.44 -6.59
N ILE A 87 -0.38 14.17 -7.62
CA ILE A 87 -0.92 15.21 -8.50
C ILE A 87 -2.37 14.90 -8.87
N THR A 88 -3.22 15.93 -8.79
CA THR A 88 -4.60 15.84 -9.25
C THR A 88 -4.71 15.98 -10.77
N PRO A 89 -5.79 15.47 -11.40
CA PRO A 89 -6.01 15.64 -12.84
C PRO A 89 -6.06 17.11 -13.29
N GLU A 90 -6.58 18.01 -12.46
CA GLU A 90 -6.66 19.45 -12.72
C GLU A 90 -5.26 20.07 -12.78
N LYS A 91 -4.43 19.79 -11.78
CA LYS A 91 -3.05 20.27 -11.75
C LYS A 91 -2.22 19.67 -12.89
N ALA A 92 -2.47 18.41 -13.25
CA ALA A 92 -1.82 17.79 -14.39
C ALA A 92 -2.15 18.49 -15.73
N ARG A 93 -3.39 18.96 -15.90
CA ARG A 93 -3.77 19.74 -17.10
C ARG A 93 -3.06 21.10 -17.17
N LEU A 94 -2.84 21.75 -16.03
CA LEU A 94 -2.06 22.99 -15.97
C LEU A 94 -0.60 22.71 -16.32
N LEU A 95 0.01 21.72 -15.68
CA LEU A 95 1.37 21.28 -15.94
C LEU A 95 1.58 20.86 -17.40
N PHE A 96 0.60 20.15 -17.99
CA PHE A 96 0.61 19.78 -19.41
C PHE A 96 0.74 21.00 -20.33
N ARG A 97 -0.02 22.07 -20.05
CA ARG A 97 0.05 23.30 -20.86
C ARG A 97 1.42 23.98 -20.74
N GLU A 98 2.00 24.02 -19.55
CA GLU A 98 3.32 24.61 -19.32
C GLU A 98 4.42 23.80 -20.06
N ILE A 99 4.43 22.47 -19.89
CA ILE A 99 5.42 21.59 -20.53
C ILE A 99 5.27 21.61 -22.06
N LYS A 100 4.05 21.62 -22.59
CA LYS A 100 3.79 21.67 -24.04
C LYS A 100 4.41 22.89 -24.70
N ASN A 101 4.47 23.99 -23.98
CA ASN A 101 5.05 25.25 -24.49
C ASN A 101 6.58 25.32 -24.28
N SER A 102 7.18 24.38 -23.54
CA SER A 102 8.62 24.29 -23.34
C SER A 102 9.29 23.49 -24.47
N GLN A 103 10.47 23.93 -24.90
CA GLN A 103 11.31 23.18 -25.83
C GLN A 103 12.31 22.25 -25.12
N GLU A 104 12.35 22.29 -23.77
CA GLU A 104 13.25 21.48 -22.97
C GLU A 104 12.69 20.09 -22.72
N ASN A 105 13.59 19.11 -22.56
CA ASN A 105 13.21 17.81 -22.02
C ASN A 105 12.87 17.94 -20.54
N VAL A 106 11.71 17.43 -20.13
CA VAL A 106 11.21 17.49 -18.77
C VAL A 106 11.17 16.09 -18.18
N TYR A 107 11.89 15.88 -17.08
CA TYR A 107 11.88 14.66 -16.30
C TYR A 107 10.94 14.82 -15.12
N VAL A 108 9.87 14.03 -15.08
CA VAL A 108 8.85 14.09 -14.02
C VAL A 108 8.91 12.83 -13.17
N PHE A 109 9.24 13.01 -11.91
CA PHE A 109 9.32 11.96 -10.91
C PHE A 109 8.06 11.99 -10.06
N ILE A 110 7.30 10.88 -10.02
CA ILE A 110 6.00 10.80 -9.32
C ILE A 110 6.04 9.65 -8.33
N ASP A 111 5.95 9.96 -7.04
CA ASP A 111 5.69 8.95 -6.02
C ASP A 111 4.18 8.66 -5.95
N ASN A 112 3.76 7.50 -5.40
CA ASN A 112 2.34 7.09 -5.33
C ASN A 112 1.61 7.16 -6.68
N ALA A 113 2.18 6.49 -7.69
CA ALA A 113 1.73 6.55 -9.09
C ALA A 113 0.24 6.19 -9.29
N VAL A 114 -0.31 5.28 -8.49
CA VAL A 114 -1.71 4.83 -8.61
C VAL A 114 -2.70 5.93 -8.26
N ASP A 115 -2.40 6.71 -7.22
CA ASP A 115 -3.25 7.83 -6.81
C ASP A 115 -3.19 8.99 -7.81
N SER A 116 -2.11 9.05 -8.61
CA SER A 116 -1.89 10.02 -9.68
C SER A 116 -2.13 9.45 -11.09
N SER A 117 -2.74 8.26 -11.22
CA SER A 117 -2.79 7.53 -12.49
C SER A 117 -3.49 8.28 -13.63
N GLU A 118 -4.57 9.03 -13.38
CA GLU A 118 -5.24 9.86 -14.39
C GLU A 118 -4.41 11.06 -14.82
N ALA A 119 -3.71 11.68 -13.87
CA ALA A 119 -2.78 12.76 -14.13
C ALA A 119 -1.58 12.26 -14.97
N ILE A 120 -1.04 11.08 -14.65
CA ILE A 120 0.04 10.45 -15.42
C ILE A 120 -0.40 10.19 -16.84
N GLN A 121 -1.60 9.64 -17.08
CA GLN A 121 -2.13 9.42 -18.42
C GLN A 121 -2.25 10.71 -19.22
N THR A 122 -2.62 11.81 -18.58
CA THR A 122 -2.66 13.14 -19.23
C THR A 122 -1.27 13.57 -19.70
N LEU A 123 -0.26 13.39 -18.85
CA LEU A 123 1.11 13.85 -19.12
C LEU A 123 1.85 12.97 -20.14
N THR A 124 1.57 11.65 -20.21
CA THR A 124 2.23 10.73 -21.16
C THR A 124 2.03 11.08 -22.63
N ASN A 125 1.09 11.95 -22.96
CA ASN A 125 0.83 12.41 -24.33
C ASN A 125 1.81 13.50 -24.82
N LEU A 126 2.74 13.97 -23.98
CA LEU A 126 3.73 14.98 -24.36
C LEU A 126 5.01 14.33 -24.91
N PRO A 127 5.53 14.80 -26.06
CA PRO A 127 6.72 14.19 -26.67
C PRO A 127 8.04 14.49 -25.94
N ASN A 128 8.09 15.62 -25.22
CA ASN A 128 9.28 16.11 -24.52
C ASN A 128 9.28 15.76 -23.02
N ILE A 129 8.46 14.79 -22.59
CA ILE A 129 8.37 14.37 -21.19
C ILE A 129 8.94 12.97 -20.99
N LYS A 130 9.64 12.79 -19.88
CA LYS A 130 10.03 11.49 -19.36
C LYS A 130 9.47 11.32 -17.96
N ILE A 131 8.54 10.37 -17.77
CA ILE A 131 7.95 10.07 -16.48
C ILE A 131 8.69 8.87 -15.87
N ILE A 132 9.13 9.03 -14.63
CA ILE A 132 9.66 7.99 -13.76
C ILE A 132 8.77 7.98 -12.52
N ALA A 133 7.96 6.95 -12.37
CA ALA A 133 6.98 6.87 -11.30
C ALA A 133 7.27 5.70 -10.35
N ALA A 134 6.79 5.76 -9.11
CA ALA A 134 6.97 4.68 -8.14
C ALA A 134 5.64 4.31 -7.47
N GLU A 135 5.44 3.01 -7.21
CA GLU A 135 4.28 2.51 -6.48
C GLU A 135 4.59 1.21 -5.73
N ARG A 136 3.76 0.89 -4.75
CA ARG A 136 3.77 -0.41 -4.09
C ARG A 136 3.21 -1.49 -5.01
N ASP A 137 3.85 -2.64 -5.05
CA ASP A 137 3.51 -3.75 -5.93
C ASP A 137 2.05 -4.19 -5.82
N PHE A 138 1.55 -4.42 -4.60
CA PHE A 138 0.18 -4.88 -4.37
C PHE A 138 -0.88 -3.82 -4.74
N ILE A 139 -0.51 -2.51 -4.72
CA ILE A 139 -1.41 -1.43 -5.14
C ILE A 139 -1.40 -1.31 -6.66
N TYR A 140 -0.21 -1.37 -7.27
CA TYR A 140 -0.08 -1.45 -8.71
C TYR A 140 -0.92 -2.58 -9.31
N ASP A 141 -0.96 -3.77 -8.66
CA ASP A 141 -1.74 -4.92 -9.10
C ASP A 141 -3.23 -4.61 -9.28
N THR A 142 -3.77 -3.68 -8.50
CA THR A 142 -5.20 -3.30 -8.58
C THR A 142 -5.53 -2.49 -9.82
N VAL A 143 -4.55 -1.81 -10.42
CA VAL A 143 -4.73 -0.87 -11.54
C VAL A 143 -3.66 -1.01 -12.63
N SER A 144 -2.99 -2.16 -12.70
CA SER A 144 -1.92 -2.43 -13.67
C SER A 144 -2.33 -2.15 -15.13
N TYR A 145 -3.61 -2.33 -15.45
CA TYR A 145 -4.18 -2.03 -16.76
C TYR A 145 -4.09 -0.56 -17.18
N ARG A 146 -3.93 0.37 -16.23
CA ARG A 146 -3.75 1.81 -16.51
C ARG A 146 -2.32 2.15 -16.96
N PHE A 147 -1.36 1.26 -16.71
CA PHE A 147 0.04 1.44 -17.07
C PHE A 147 0.41 0.48 -18.20
N SER A 148 0.06 0.87 -19.43
CA SER A 148 0.30 0.04 -20.61
C SER A 148 1.78 -0.31 -20.78
N SER A 149 2.07 -1.58 -21.05
CA SER A 149 3.43 -2.04 -21.39
C SER A 149 3.98 -1.43 -22.68
N GLN A 150 3.15 -0.80 -23.51
CA GLN A 150 3.59 -0.03 -24.67
C GLN A 150 4.20 1.30 -24.25
N GLN A 151 3.69 1.92 -23.17
CA GLN A 151 4.12 3.23 -22.67
C GLN A 151 5.12 3.13 -21.51
N PHE A 152 5.07 2.07 -20.70
CA PHE A 152 5.87 1.92 -19.48
C PHE A 152 6.74 0.66 -19.50
N ASN A 153 7.99 0.81 -19.05
CA ASN A 153 8.81 -0.30 -18.57
C ASN A 153 8.60 -0.44 -17.07
N ILE A 154 8.22 -1.65 -16.61
CA ILE A 154 7.99 -1.93 -15.21
C ILE A 154 9.26 -2.53 -14.60
N LEU A 155 9.75 -1.93 -13.52
CA LEU A 155 10.95 -2.38 -12.80
C LEU A 155 10.60 -2.77 -11.38
N ASP A 156 10.82 -4.03 -11.02
CA ASP A 156 10.70 -4.50 -9.64
C ASP A 156 12.02 -4.25 -8.89
N VAL A 157 11.90 -3.53 -7.75
CA VAL A 157 13.01 -3.19 -6.86
C VAL A 157 12.84 -3.80 -5.47
N SER A 158 12.17 -4.94 -5.39
CA SER A 158 11.81 -5.57 -4.11
C SER A 158 12.99 -6.19 -3.37
N GLY A 159 14.06 -6.59 -4.07
CA GLY A 159 15.19 -7.32 -3.50
C GLY A 159 16.52 -6.56 -3.58
N LEU A 160 17.41 -6.84 -2.63
CA LEU A 160 18.79 -6.36 -2.61
C LEU A 160 19.74 -7.53 -2.88
N ASN A 161 20.72 -7.35 -3.77
CA ASN A 161 21.80 -8.31 -3.94
C ASN A 161 22.82 -8.24 -2.78
N ASP A 162 23.72 -9.22 -2.68
CA ASP A 162 24.68 -9.34 -1.56
C ASP A 162 25.58 -8.10 -1.42
N PHE A 163 25.98 -7.49 -2.53
CA PHE A 163 26.80 -6.27 -2.52
C PHE A 163 26.01 -5.09 -1.95
N ASP A 164 24.77 -4.90 -2.39
CA ASP A 164 23.89 -3.83 -1.88
C ASP A 164 23.58 -4.06 -0.40
N ILE A 165 23.34 -5.31 0.02
CA ILE A 165 23.09 -5.66 1.43
C ILE A 165 24.28 -5.21 2.30
N GLN A 166 25.49 -5.62 1.96
CA GLN A 166 26.68 -5.27 2.76
C GLN A 166 26.90 -3.75 2.77
N SER A 167 26.77 -3.08 1.61
CA SER A 167 26.93 -1.64 1.52
C SER A 167 25.90 -0.86 2.32
N VAL A 168 24.66 -1.36 2.39
CA VAL A 168 23.60 -0.77 3.24
C VAL A 168 23.96 -0.95 4.72
N ILE A 169 24.43 -2.13 5.13
CA ILE A 169 24.86 -2.41 6.52
C ILE A 169 26.02 -1.49 6.94
N ASP A 170 26.99 -1.29 6.04
CA ASP A 170 28.13 -0.41 6.29
C ASP A 170 27.74 1.06 6.38
N SER A 171 26.63 1.45 5.73
CA SER A 171 26.09 2.81 5.76
C SER A 171 25.30 3.15 7.02
N ILE A 172 25.01 2.17 7.89
CA ILE A 172 24.28 2.40 9.14
C ILE A 172 25.12 3.29 10.07
N PRO A 173 24.56 4.42 10.57
CA PRO A 173 25.26 5.32 11.47
C PRO A 173 25.74 4.64 12.76
N GLN A 174 26.91 5.04 13.27
CA GLN A 174 27.52 4.49 14.50
C GLN A 174 26.62 4.64 15.75
N GLY A 175 25.69 5.61 15.77
CA GLY A 175 24.74 5.77 16.87
C GLY A 175 23.58 4.76 16.91
N ILE A 176 23.51 3.84 15.96
CA ILE A 176 22.51 2.76 15.92
C ILE A 176 23.16 1.48 16.42
N ASN A 177 22.55 0.84 17.43
CA ASN A 177 23.02 -0.45 17.93
C ASN A 177 22.68 -1.56 16.94
N LYS A 178 23.71 -2.27 16.49
CA LYS A 178 23.57 -3.46 15.66
C LYS A 178 23.51 -4.72 16.54
N GLN A 179 22.68 -5.67 16.14
CA GLN A 179 22.67 -7.02 16.72
C GLN A 179 23.45 -8.03 15.87
N ASN A 180 23.58 -7.76 14.57
CA ASN A 180 24.35 -8.55 13.62
C ASN A 180 25.09 -7.61 12.66
N ASP A 181 26.32 -7.97 12.29
CA ASP A 181 27.15 -7.23 11.33
C ASP A 181 27.00 -7.75 9.89
N SER A 182 26.22 -8.80 9.69
CA SER A 182 25.93 -9.37 8.39
C SER A 182 24.48 -9.87 8.32
N PHE A 183 23.97 -10.02 7.12
CA PHE A 183 22.66 -10.62 6.88
C PHE A 183 22.83 -12.12 6.56
N SER A 184 21.99 -12.97 7.16
CA SER A 184 21.90 -14.39 6.82
C SER A 184 20.52 -14.71 6.26
N HIS A 185 20.48 -15.44 5.14
CA HIS A 185 19.23 -15.91 4.54
C HIS A 185 18.64 -17.05 5.37
N ASP A 186 17.32 -17.07 5.53
CA ASP A 186 16.62 -18.24 6.05
C ASP A 186 16.78 -19.43 5.07
N GLU A 187 16.93 -20.66 5.59
CA GLU A 187 17.19 -21.87 4.80
C GLU A 187 16.18 -22.12 3.64
N GLY A 188 14.98 -21.57 3.71
CA GLY A 188 13.96 -21.71 2.68
C GLY A 188 13.98 -20.64 1.57
N ASP A 189 14.70 -19.54 1.75
CA ASP A 189 14.63 -18.35 0.91
C ASP A 189 15.96 -17.97 0.24
N MET A 190 16.95 -18.89 0.22
CA MET A 190 18.29 -18.65 -0.33
C MET A 190 18.34 -18.07 -1.76
N ASN A 191 17.29 -18.26 -2.56
CA ASN A 191 17.22 -17.77 -3.95
C ASN A 191 16.35 -16.50 -4.10
N ILE A 192 15.89 -15.89 -3.00
CA ILE A 192 15.06 -14.70 -3.02
C ILE A 192 15.85 -13.57 -2.37
N GLU A 193 16.10 -12.52 -3.14
CA GLU A 193 16.77 -11.33 -2.61
C GLU A 193 15.94 -10.70 -1.49
N PRO A 194 16.52 -10.40 -0.30
CA PRO A 194 15.78 -9.80 0.80
C PRO A 194 15.45 -8.34 0.51
N SER A 195 14.36 -7.86 1.09
CA SER A 195 14.02 -6.45 1.07
C SER A 195 14.90 -5.63 2.03
N PHE A 196 14.98 -4.32 1.82
CA PHE A 196 15.66 -3.42 2.76
C PHE A 196 15.12 -3.56 4.20
N LEU A 197 13.80 -3.69 4.36
CA LEU A 197 13.20 -3.88 5.68
C LEU A 197 13.68 -5.15 6.38
N GLU A 198 13.81 -6.25 5.65
CA GLU A 198 14.29 -7.53 6.21
C GLU A 198 15.73 -7.43 6.67
N VAL A 199 16.59 -6.80 5.85
CA VAL A 199 17.98 -6.54 6.22
C VAL A 199 18.04 -5.69 7.49
N MET A 200 17.29 -4.57 7.54
CA MET A 200 17.29 -3.70 8.73
C MET A 200 16.75 -4.40 9.98
N THR A 201 15.68 -5.19 9.85
CA THR A 201 15.12 -5.93 10.99
C THR A 201 16.09 -6.99 11.52
N HIS A 202 16.89 -7.58 10.64
CA HIS A 202 17.89 -8.58 11.02
C HIS A 202 19.14 -7.95 11.67
N VAL A 203 19.52 -6.75 11.26
CA VAL A 203 20.79 -6.11 11.65
C VAL A 203 20.63 -5.15 12.83
N ILE A 204 19.53 -4.38 12.89
CA ILE A 204 19.34 -3.34 13.90
C ILE A 204 18.66 -3.90 15.15
N LYS A 205 19.27 -3.62 16.31
CA LYS A 205 18.74 -3.97 17.65
C LYS A 205 17.83 -2.87 18.21
N ASP A 206 18.05 -1.63 17.83
CA ASP A 206 17.31 -0.48 18.38
C ASP A 206 15.82 -0.56 18.03
N ASN A 207 14.98 -0.02 18.91
CA ASN A 207 13.57 0.11 18.69
C ASN A 207 13.30 0.87 17.39
N SER A 208 12.57 0.23 16.49
CA SER A 208 12.13 0.85 15.26
C SER A 208 11.28 2.10 15.55
N LEU A 209 11.16 2.98 14.56
CA LEU A 209 10.27 4.14 14.67
C LEU A 209 8.83 3.70 15.01
N ALA A 210 8.36 2.57 14.48
CA ALA A 210 7.04 2.02 14.80
C ALA A 210 6.90 1.64 16.28
N ASP A 211 7.94 1.08 16.91
CA ASP A 211 7.92 0.76 18.34
C ASP A 211 7.85 2.03 19.19
N ARG A 212 8.60 3.07 18.81
CA ARG A 212 8.53 4.38 19.49
C ARG A 212 7.13 5.00 19.43
N PHE A 213 6.43 4.88 18.29
CA PHE A 213 5.04 5.32 18.18
C PHE A 213 4.10 4.52 19.08
N VAL A 214 4.27 3.19 19.11
CA VAL A 214 3.47 2.31 19.99
C VAL A 214 3.69 2.62 21.45
N ASP A 215 4.92 2.88 21.86
CA ASP A 215 5.26 3.24 23.24
C ASP A 215 4.72 4.63 23.60
N ALA A 216 4.81 5.60 22.69
CA ALA A 216 4.20 6.92 22.88
C ALA A 216 2.67 6.82 23.03
N LEU A 217 2.00 6.00 22.22
CA LEU A 217 0.56 5.77 22.38
C LEU A 217 0.20 5.18 23.75
N LYS A 218 1.01 4.23 24.27
CA LYS A 218 0.81 3.70 25.63
C LYS A 218 0.97 4.77 26.69
N GLU A 219 1.97 5.64 26.57
CA GLU A 219 2.23 6.75 27.49
C GLU A 219 1.11 7.79 27.43
N PHE A 220 0.72 8.23 26.24
CA PHE A 220 -0.38 9.19 26.06
C PHE A 220 -1.70 8.63 26.60
N LYS A 221 -1.98 7.36 26.41
CA LYS A 221 -3.19 6.73 26.93
C LYS A 221 -3.31 6.86 28.46
N LYS A 222 -2.16 6.88 29.17
CA LYS A 222 -2.15 7.00 30.63
C LYS A 222 -2.35 8.45 31.14
N ARG A 223 -1.89 9.45 30.38
CA ARG A 223 -1.78 10.83 30.86
C ARG A 223 -2.48 11.91 30.03
N ALA A 224 -2.75 11.62 28.76
CA ALA A 224 -3.17 12.61 27.79
C ALA A 224 -4.04 11.97 26.68
N ALA A 225 -5.30 11.71 27.01
CA ALA A 225 -6.23 11.01 26.10
C ALA A 225 -6.41 11.72 24.74
N PRO A 226 -6.50 13.05 24.62
CA PRO A 226 -6.62 13.72 23.32
C PRO A 226 -5.40 13.51 22.43
N GLU A 227 -4.19 13.50 22.98
CA GLU A 227 -2.93 13.27 22.25
C GLU A 227 -2.86 11.82 21.76
N HIS A 228 -3.29 10.85 22.60
CA HIS A 228 -3.41 9.45 22.19
C HIS A 228 -4.36 9.29 21.01
N ASP A 229 -5.57 9.83 21.12
CA ASP A 229 -6.64 9.69 20.14
C ASP A 229 -6.24 10.37 18.81
N LEU A 230 -5.58 11.55 18.87
CA LEU A 230 -5.10 12.28 17.71
C LEU A 230 -3.94 11.57 16.98
N LEU A 231 -2.96 11.06 17.71
CA LEU A 231 -1.83 10.34 17.11
C LEU A 231 -2.31 9.04 16.44
N LEU A 232 -3.23 8.32 17.08
CA LEU A 232 -3.81 7.09 16.51
C LEU A 232 -4.62 7.39 15.25
N LEU A 233 -5.46 8.45 15.27
CA LEU A 233 -6.19 8.91 14.10
C LEU A 233 -5.25 9.31 12.95
N SER A 234 -4.17 10.03 13.28
CA SER A 234 -3.17 10.44 12.27
C SER A 234 -2.53 9.22 11.58
N CYS A 235 -2.21 8.16 12.35
CA CYS A 235 -1.71 6.91 11.80
C CYS A 235 -2.75 6.19 10.92
N TYR A 236 -4.01 6.17 11.33
CA TYR A 236 -5.08 5.58 10.53
C TYR A 236 -5.27 6.32 9.21
N LEU A 237 -5.42 7.64 9.24
CA LEU A 237 -5.61 8.45 8.03
C LEU A 237 -4.42 8.31 7.08
N TYR A 238 -3.19 8.33 7.58
CA TYR A 238 -2.01 8.19 6.73
C TYR A 238 -1.85 6.77 6.17
N SER A 239 -2.29 5.74 6.89
CA SER A 239 -2.40 4.39 6.33
C SER A 239 -3.44 4.31 5.21
N CYS A 240 -4.47 5.16 5.26
CA CYS A 240 -5.48 5.37 4.21
C CYS A 240 -5.06 6.41 3.15
N ARG A 241 -3.80 6.84 3.12
CA ARG A 241 -3.22 7.79 2.16
C ARG A 241 -3.76 9.22 2.25
N ILE A 242 -4.24 9.61 3.43
CA ILE A 242 -4.76 10.95 3.69
C ILE A 242 -3.95 11.59 4.83
N PRO A 243 -3.46 12.83 4.68
CA PRO A 243 -2.94 13.60 5.79
C PRO A 243 -4.08 14.04 6.71
N ILE A 244 -3.77 14.23 7.98
CA ILE A 244 -4.72 14.84 8.91
C ILE A 244 -4.71 16.35 8.74
N SER A 245 -5.90 16.96 8.57
CA SER A 245 -6.06 18.40 8.58
C SER A 245 -6.41 18.92 9.97
N VAL A 246 -6.20 20.21 10.19
CA VAL A 246 -6.65 20.88 11.43
C VAL A 246 -8.17 20.77 11.59
N ASP A 247 -8.92 20.83 10.49
CA ASP A 247 -10.39 20.72 10.50
C ASP A 247 -10.85 19.30 10.91
N ILE A 248 -10.20 18.25 10.40
CA ILE A 248 -10.47 16.87 10.82
C ILE A 248 -10.12 16.71 12.30
N ALA A 249 -8.97 17.19 12.74
CA ALA A 249 -8.53 17.07 14.14
C ALA A 249 -9.49 17.79 15.10
N ALA A 250 -9.93 19.01 14.78
CA ALA A 250 -10.89 19.76 15.57
C ALA A 250 -12.26 19.05 15.63
N ALA A 251 -12.75 18.52 14.51
CA ALA A 251 -14.00 17.77 14.46
C ALA A 251 -13.93 16.52 15.32
N TYR A 252 -12.86 15.74 15.18
CA TYR A 252 -12.65 14.49 15.91
C TYR A 252 -12.49 14.67 17.42
N LEU A 253 -11.81 15.77 17.83
CA LEU A 253 -11.57 16.09 19.23
C LEU A 253 -12.68 16.96 19.87
N ARG A 254 -13.83 17.12 19.20
CA ARG A 254 -14.94 17.95 19.70
C ARG A 254 -15.40 17.56 21.10
N SER A 255 -15.44 16.26 21.40
CA SER A 255 -15.82 15.75 22.72
C SER A 255 -14.87 16.18 23.85
N TYR A 256 -13.64 16.61 23.53
CA TYR A 256 -12.65 17.16 24.45
C TYR A 256 -12.64 18.71 24.47
N ASP A 257 -13.64 19.36 23.86
CA ASP A 257 -13.73 20.83 23.74
C ASP A 257 -12.55 21.47 22.99
N TYR A 258 -12.10 20.79 21.90
CA TYR A 258 -11.07 21.33 21.01
C TYR A 258 -11.69 22.08 19.84
N ASP A 259 -11.25 23.32 19.66
CA ASP A 259 -11.46 24.11 18.46
C ASP A 259 -10.28 23.98 17.49
N ALA A 260 -10.35 24.65 16.35
CA ALA A 260 -9.29 24.62 15.34
C ALA A 260 -7.93 25.15 15.86
N ILE A 261 -7.95 26.14 16.78
CA ILE A 261 -6.71 26.69 17.33
C ILE A 261 -6.03 25.70 18.27
N LYS A 262 -6.81 25.07 19.16
CA LYS A 262 -6.30 24.04 20.08
C LYS A 262 -5.82 22.81 19.29
N ALA A 263 -6.55 22.38 18.26
CA ALA A 263 -6.17 21.26 17.38
C ALA A 263 -4.86 21.57 16.62
N PHE A 264 -4.71 22.76 16.06
CA PHE A 264 -3.49 23.20 15.40
C PHE A 264 -2.29 23.17 16.35
N LYS A 265 -2.44 23.75 17.57
CA LYS A 265 -1.37 23.76 18.58
C LYS A 265 -0.96 22.35 18.96
N MET A 266 -1.91 21.41 19.12
CA MET A 266 -1.63 20.02 19.45
C MET A 266 -0.89 19.32 18.32
N LEU A 267 -1.37 19.42 17.07
CA LEU A 267 -0.69 18.84 15.91
C LEU A 267 0.75 19.36 15.78
N SER A 268 0.94 20.67 15.98
CA SER A 268 2.26 21.31 15.91
C SER A 268 3.19 20.91 17.06
N SER A 269 2.65 20.61 18.25
CA SER A 269 3.45 20.17 19.41
C SER A 269 3.90 18.70 19.33
N MET A 270 3.31 17.92 18.43
CA MET A 270 3.66 16.52 18.18
C MET A 270 4.78 16.35 17.14
N ASP A 271 5.69 17.31 17.02
CA ASP A 271 6.79 17.38 16.04
C ASP A 271 7.71 16.14 16.03
N THR A 272 7.80 15.43 17.15
CA THR A 272 8.50 14.14 17.24
C THR A 272 7.85 13.05 16.39
N PHE A 273 6.53 13.09 16.19
CA PHE A 273 5.74 12.06 15.52
C PHE A 273 5.13 12.52 14.21
N LEU A 274 4.74 13.78 14.12
CA LEU A 274 4.04 14.35 12.98
C LEU A 274 4.89 15.44 12.31
N TYR A 275 4.86 15.46 10.98
CA TYR A 275 5.46 16.53 10.17
C TYR A 275 4.38 17.32 9.43
N PRO A 276 4.61 18.62 9.19
CA PRO A 276 3.81 19.34 8.20
C PRO A 276 3.84 18.59 6.86
N TYR A 277 2.68 18.45 6.25
CA TYR A 277 2.57 17.81 4.95
C TYR A 277 2.85 18.84 3.85
N GLU A 278 3.90 18.59 3.06
CA GLU A 278 4.33 19.46 1.96
C GLU A 278 3.67 19.10 0.63
N GLY A 279 2.77 18.10 0.62
CA GLY A 279 2.06 17.68 -0.59
C GLY A 279 0.89 18.62 -0.94
N GLN A 280 0.50 18.59 -2.20
CA GLN A 280 -0.48 19.54 -2.75
C GLN A 280 -1.86 18.91 -2.85
N LEU A 281 -2.37 18.40 -1.74
CA LEU A 281 -3.68 17.76 -1.71
C LEU A 281 -4.85 18.74 -1.71
N SER A 282 -4.64 19.99 -1.33
CA SER A 282 -5.74 20.91 -1.19
C SER A 282 -5.42 22.27 -1.77
N ASP A 283 -6.45 22.88 -2.35
CA ASP A 283 -6.52 24.32 -2.61
C ASP A 283 -6.94 25.10 -1.35
N ASP A 284 -7.15 24.38 -0.21
CA ASP A 284 -7.56 24.94 1.05
C ASP A 284 -6.37 25.53 1.80
N ASN A 285 -6.51 26.72 2.34
CA ASN A 285 -5.50 27.40 3.17
C ASN A 285 -5.42 26.81 4.59
N GLN A 286 -5.48 25.48 4.74
CA GLN A 286 -5.34 24.84 6.05
C GLN A 286 -4.06 24.03 6.16
N ALA A 287 -3.55 23.87 7.39
CA ALA A 287 -2.37 23.06 7.65
C ALA A 287 -2.73 21.57 7.70
N TYR A 288 -1.88 20.76 7.10
CA TYR A 288 -1.95 19.31 7.07
C TYR A 288 -0.72 18.72 7.74
N TYR A 289 -0.89 17.56 8.38
CA TYR A 289 0.17 16.83 9.05
C TYR A 289 0.15 15.36 8.69
N VAL A 290 1.31 14.73 8.70
CA VAL A 290 1.47 13.29 8.46
C VAL A 290 2.43 12.67 9.47
N PRO A 291 2.24 11.41 9.88
CA PRO A 291 3.27 10.65 10.55
C PRO A 291 4.52 10.52 9.69
N ARG A 292 5.66 10.32 10.34
CA ARG A 292 7.00 10.25 9.70
C ARG A 292 7.15 9.17 8.63
N SER A 293 6.26 8.19 8.59
CA SER A 293 6.25 7.14 7.57
C SER A 293 4.88 6.47 7.50
N ARG A 294 4.39 6.24 6.28
CA ARG A 294 3.16 5.49 6.04
C ARG A 294 3.28 4.04 6.52
N THR A 295 4.41 3.40 6.26
CA THR A 295 4.64 2.02 6.70
C THR A 295 4.69 1.92 8.23
N VAL A 296 5.28 2.91 8.90
CA VAL A 296 5.23 3.00 10.36
C VAL A 296 3.78 3.09 10.83
N SER A 297 2.95 3.94 10.22
CA SER A 297 1.52 4.05 10.53
C SER A 297 0.79 2.72 10.38
N GLU A 298 1.04 1.97 9.30
CA GLU A 298 0.46 0.64 9.07
C GLU A 298 0.90 -0.39 10.12
N ILE A 299 2.17 -0.33 10.57
CA ILE A 299 2.68 -1.19 11.64
C ILE A 299 2.04 -0.80 12.98
N VAL A 300 1.93 0.49 13.28
CA VAL A 300 1.23 1.00 14.47
C VAL A 300 -0.21 0.50 14.48
N MET A 301 -0.95 0.67 13.39
CA MET A 301 -2.31 0.17 13.27
C MET A 301 -2.40 -1.34 13.51
N ARG A 302 -1.42 -2.13 13.06
CA ARG A 302 -1.37 -3.58 13.33
C ARG A 302 -1.08 -3.94 14.78
N LYS A 303 -0.33 -3.11 15.52
CA LYS A 303 0.04 -3.33 16.94
C LYS A 303 -0.94 -2.71 17.93
N THR A 304 -1.86 -1.84 17.47
CA THR A 304 -2.84 -1.17 18.32
C THR A 304 -3.87 -2.16 18.86
N TYR A 305 -4.27 -1.96 20.11
CA TYR A 305 -5.30 -2.76 20.76
C TYR A 305 -6.66 -2.55 20.10
N HIS A 306 -7.41 -3.62 19.90
CA HIS A 306 -8.64 -3.58 19.11
C HIS A 306 -9.70 -2.60 19.64
N LYS A 307 -9.84 -2.45 20.97
CA LYS A 307 -10.81 -1.50 21.55
C LYS A 307 -10.46 -0.05 21.27
N ASP A 308 -9.16 0.28 21.25
CA ASP A 308 -8.71 1.63 20.90
C ASP A 308 -8.96 1.92 19.42
N MET A 309 -8.73 0.91 18.56
CA MET A 309 -9.06 1.01 17.13
C MET A 309 -10.57 1.20 16.90
N ALA A 310 -11.40 0.39 17.55
CA ALA A 310 -12.86 0.46 17.43
C ALA A 310 -13.35 1.85 17.86
N LYS A 311 -12.97 2.31 19.07
CA LYS A 311 -13.31 3.64 19.56
C LYS A 311 -12.89 4.74 18.59
N MET A 312 -11.65 4.68 18.08
CA MET A 312 -11.13 5.68 17.14
C MET A 312 -11.97 5.70 15.85
N LEU A 313 -12.27 4.53 15.26
CA LEU A 313 -13.07 4.41 14.04
C LEU A 313 -14.50 4.92 14.23
N GLU A 314 -15.17 4.49 15.30
CA GLU A 314 -16.54 4.92 15.65
C GLU A 314 -16.58 6.44 15.84
N THR A 315 -15.70 7.01 16.68
CA THR A 315 -15.64 8.45 16.92
C THR A 315 -15.34 9.22 15.62
N PHE A 316 -14.40 8.74 14.81
CA PHE A 316 -14.07 9.38 13.53
C PHE A 316 -15.29 9.42 12.59
N HIS A 317 -15.99 8.32 12.46
CA HIS A 317 -17.17 8.27 11.59
C HIS A 317 -18.36 9.05 12.14
N GLN A 318 -18.48 9.20 13.44
CA GLN A 318 -19.55 10.02 14.06
C GLN A 318 -19.26 11.52 13.93
N GLU A 319 -18.03 11.95 14.19
CA GLU A 319 -17.68 13.36 14.33
C GLU A 319 -17.16 14.00 13.03
N VAL A 320 -16.57 13.22 12.13
CA VAL A 320 -15.96 13.75 10.90
C VAL A 320 -16.83 13.48 9.68
N SER A 321 -17.38 14.54 9.10
CA SER A 321 -18.12 14.45 7.84
C SER A 321 -17.20 14.04 6.68
N PRO A 322 -17.66 13.20 5.73
CA PRO A 322 -16.94 12.91 4.49
C PRO A 322 -16.48 14.15 3.72
N THR A 323 -17.24 15.25 3.79
CA THR A 323 -16.92 16.53 3.13
C THR A 323 -15.68 17.23 3.69
N ARG A 324 -15.24 16.87 4.91
CA ARG A 324 -14.01 17.39 5.52
C ARG A 324 -12.77 16.61 5.10
N ILE A 325 -12.93 15.46 4.46
CA ILE A 325 -11.82 14.60 4.05
C ILE A 325 -11.39 14.99 2.64
N SER A 326 -10.26 15.65 2.55
CA SER A 326 -9.63 15.91 1.25
C SER A 326 -9.38 14.58 0.52
N ARG A 327 -9.75 14.51 -0.76
CA ARG A 327 -9.64 13.28 -1.57
C ARG A 327 -10.36 12.06 -0.95
N TYR A 328 -11.60 12.24 -0.55
CA TYR A 328 -12.44 11.19 0.04
C TYR A 328 -12.51 9.91 -0.82
N ASP A 329 -12.43 10.03 -2.14
CA ASP A 329 -12.40 8.92 -3.09
C ASP A 329 -11.16 8.02 -2.92
N ILE A 330 -10.02 8.57 -2.49
CA ILE A 330 -8.83 7.80 -2.14
C ILE A 330 -8.99 7.19 -0.76
N PHE A 331 -9.39 7.98 0.24
CA PHE A 331 -9.62 7.51 1.60
C PHE A 331 -10.48 6.24 1.62
N LYS A 332 -11.64 6.24 0.97
CA LYS A 332 -12.59 5.13 0.98
C LYS A 332 -12.06 3.82 0.36
N ARG A 333 -11.02 3.88 -0.47
CA ARG A 333 -10.40 2.66 -1.03
C ARG A 333 -9.67 1.83 0.03
N TYR A 334 -9.19 2.46 1.10
CA TYR A 334 -8.36 1.84 2.13
C TYR A 334 -9.04 1.80 3.50
N ALA A 335 -9.95 2.72 3.76
CA ALA A 335 -10.55 2.95 5.07
C ALA A 335 -11.40 1.78 5.58
N TYR A 336 -12.00 1.01 4.69
CA TYR A 336 -12.97 -0.03 5.02
C TYR A 336 -12.45 -1.45 4.79
N ASP A 337 -11.13 -1.64 4.75
CA ASP A 337 -10.51 -2.96 4.51
C ASP A 337 -11.00 -4.00 5.52
N ALA A 338 -11.48 -5.15 5.02
CA ALA A 338 -12.08 -6.20 5.85
C ALA A 338 -11.12 -6.80 6.89
N LYS A 339 -9.79 -6.80 6.63
CA LYS A 339 -8.80 -7.30 7.60
C LYS A 339 -8.59 -6.29 8.71
N LEU A 340 -8.54 -4.98 8.38
CA LEU A 340 -8.44 -3.91 9.36
C LEU A 340 -9.67 -3.90 10.26
N MET A 341 -10.87 -3.93 9.68
CA MET A 341 -12.13 -3.97 10.43
C MET A 341 -12.26 -5.26 11.24
N GLY A 342 -11.81 -6.40 10.73
CA GLY A 342 -11.79 -7.68 11.45
C GLY A 342 -10.92 -7.69 12.70
N ARG A 343 -9.93 -6.79 12.78
CA ARG A 343 -9.10 -6.56 13.96
C ARG A 343 -9.70 -5.54 14.91
N ALA A 344 -10.26 -4.46 14.40
CA ALA A 344 -10.93 -3.44 15.21
C ALA A 344 -12.17 -4.01 15.90
N PHE A 345 -12.94 -4.81 15.18
CA PHE A 345 -14.19 -5.42 15.65
C PHE A 345 -14.08 -6.96 15.67
N PRO A 346 -13.55 -7.55 16.77
CA PRO A 346 -13.53 -9.00 16.93
C PRO A 346 -14.93 -9.61 16.94
N ASP A 347 -15.89 -8.93 17.53
CA ASP A 347 -17.31 -9.28 17.49
C ASP A 347 -17.91 -8.90 16.13
N TRP A 348 -18.58 -9.87 15.51
CA TRP A 348 -19.12 -9.71 14.16
C TRP A 348 -20.33 -8.75 14.11
N GLU A 349 -21.12 -8.66 15.17
CA GLU A 349 -22.31 -7.78 15.25
C GLU A 349 -21.89 -6.32 15.29
N GLN A 350 -20.89 -6.00 16.10
CA GLN A 350 -20.32 -4.65 16.14
C GLN A 350 -19.73 -4.23 14.79
N GLY A 351 -18.98 -5.13 14.16
CA GLY A 351 -18.41 -4.82 12.84
C GLY A 351 -19.46 -4.72 11.74
N LEU A 352 -20.53 -5.52 11.79
CA LEU A 352 -21.66 -5.39 10.87
C LEU A 352 -22.34 -4.03 11.05
N SER A 353 -22.66 -3.64 12.29
CA SER A 353 -23.25 -2.32 12.60
C SER A 353 -22.39 -1.18 12.07
N PHE A 354 -21.06 -1.26 12.24
CA PHE A 354 -20.15 -0.27 11.68
C PHE A 354 -20.25 -0.17 10.14
N TYR A 355 -20.28 -1.31 9.43
CA TYR A 355 -20.42 -1.31 7.97
C TYR A 355 -21.80 -0.81 7.50
N GLU A 356 -22.86 -1.12 8.23
CA GLU A 356 -24.21 -0.62 7.97
C GLU A 356 -24.26 0.91 8.10
N GLU A 357 -23.71 1.44 9.18
CA GLU A 357 -23.61 2.89 9.38
C GLU A 357 -22.75 3.56 8.30
N ALA A 358 -21.58 3.00 7.98
CA ALA A 358 -20.74 3.50 6.89
C ALA A 358 -21.48 3.49 5.54
N PHE A 359 -22.28 2.45 5.25
CA PHE A 359 -23.04 2.34 4.02
C PHE A 359 -24.19 3.37 3.93
N THR A 360 -24.74 3.82 5.05
CA THR A 360 -25.75 4.92 5.01
C THR A 360 -25.16 6.22 4.51
N ARG A 361 -23.86 6.44 4.70
CA ARG A 361 -23.12 7.65 4.31
C ARG A 361 -22.55 7.57 2.90
N ASP A 362 -22.09 6.39 2.50
CA ASP A 362 -21.47 6.17 1.18
C ASP A 362 -21.95 4.84 0.58
N ARG A 363 -23.01 4.91 -0.23
CA ARG A 363 -23.67 3.74 -0.83
C ARG A 363 -22.89 3.17 -2.01
N THR A 364 -21.68 2.65 -1.74
CA THR A 364 -20.82 2.05 -2.76
C THR A 364 -20.81 0.52 -2.71
N HIS A 365 -20.67 -0.08 -3.88
CA HIS A 365 -20.51 -1.54 -4.00
C HIS A 365 -19.25 -2.04 -3.28
N SER A 366 -18.16 -1.25 -3.25
CA SER A 366 -16.91 -1.63 -2.59
C SER A 366 -17.10 -1.77 -1.07
N LEU A 367 -17.94 -0.94 -0.45
CA LEU A 367 -18.26 -1.03 0.96
C LEU A 367 -19.03 -2.30 1.28
N LYS A 368 -20.05 -2.63 0.45
CA LYS A 368 -20.78 -3.91 0.55
C LYS A 368 -19.85 -5.12 0.34
N GLN A 369 -18.94 -5.04 -0.60
CA GLN A 369 -17.93 -6.09 -0.83
C GLN A 369 -17.00 -6.29 0.36
N GLN A 370 -16.49 -5.22 0.96
CA GLN A 370 -15.63 -5.31 2.14
C GLN A 370 -16.39 -5.84 3.36
N GLY A 371 -17.64 -5.43 3.55
CA GLY A 371 -18.53 -5.98 4.57
C GLY A 371 -18.78 -7.48 4.37
N ALA A 372 -19.01 -7.93 3.14
CA ALA A 372 -19.16 -9.35 2.82
C ALA A 372 -17.89 -10.16 3.15
N LEU A 373 -16.71 -9.64 2.81
CA LEU A 373 -15.43 -10.27 3.18
C LEU A 373 -15.24 -10.32 4.69
N TYR A 374 -15.57 -9.23 5.40
CA TYR A 374 -15.53 -9.19 6.86
C TYR A 374 -16.42 -10.28 7.47
N LEU A 375 -17.67 -10.39 7.04
CA LEU A 375 -18.63 -11.39 7.52
C LEU A 375 -18.15 -12.82 7.20
N ALA A 376 -17.63 -13.05 6.01
CA ALA A 376 -17.05 -14.34 5.64
C ALA A 376 -15.84 -14.72 6.51
N ASN A 377 -14.97 -13.76 6.84
CA ASN A 377 -13.85 -13.97 7.77
C ASN A 377 -14.32 -14.31 9.20
N LYS A 378 -15.53 -13.84 9.58
CA LYS A 378 -16.21 -14.20 10.84
C LYS A 378 -17.08 -15.47 10.71
N LYS A 379 -17.01 -16.17 9.57
CA LYS A 379 -17.81 -17.39 9.24
C LYS A 379 -19.32 -17.16 9.24
N LYS A 380 -19.76 -15.90 9.05
CA LYS A 380 -21.18 -15.52 8.93
C LYS A 380 -21.59 -15.53 7.45
N TYR A 381 -21.55 -16.72 6.85
CA TYR A 381 -21.63 -16.88 5.40
C TYR A 381 -22.97 -16.47 4.81
N GLU A 382 -24.09 -16.71 5.51
CA GLU A 382 -25.44 -16.33 5.04
C GLU A 382 -25.51 -14.82 4.84
N LEU A 383 -25.07 -14.03 5.84
CA LEU A 383 -25.02 -12.58 5.76
C LEU A 383 -23.98 -12.11 4.70
N ALA A 384 -22.85 -12.82 4.60
CA ALA A 384 -21.85 -12.50 3.58
C ALA A 384 -22.41 -12.64 2.16
N PHE A 385 -23.25 -13.66 1.90
CA PHE A 385 -23.93 -13.81 0.61
C PHE A 385 -24.93 -12.69 0.34
N ILE A 386 -25.74 -12.31 1.35
CA ILE A 386 -26.65 -11.17 1.20
C ILE A 386 -25.88 -9.91 0.80
N TRP A 387 -24.81 -9.59 1.50
CA TRP A 387 -24.00 -8.39 1.25
C TRP A 387 -23.30 -8.40 -0.10
N ILE A 388 -22.79 -9.55 -0.56
CA ILE A 388 -22.13 -9.62 -1.87
C ILE A 388 -23.16 -9.60 -3.02
N ASP A 389 -24.37 -10.11 -2.83
CA ASP A 389 -25.43 -10.02 -3.82
C ASP A 389 -25.97 -8.58 -3.94
N GLU A 390 -26.05 -7.84 -2.84
CA GLU A 390 -26.33 -6.41 -2.88
C GLU A 390 -25.21 -5.64 -3.62
N ALA A 391 -23.93 -5.99 -3.42
CA ALA A 391 -22.83 -5.42 -4.19
C ALA A 391 -22.95 -5.70 -5.70
N LYS A 392 -23.38 -6.92 -6.07
CA LYS A 392 -23.69 -7.28 -7.48
C LYS A 392 -24.82 -6.45 -8.05
N SER A 393 -25.87 -6.21 -7.26
CA SER A 393 -27.02 -5.41 -7.72
C SER A 393 -26.65 -3.95 -8.04
N ILE A 394 -25.69 -3.39 -7.31
CA ILE A 394 -25.20 -2.01 -7.53
C ILE A 394 -24.33 -1.91 -8.80
N THR A 395 -23.52 -2.94 -9.11
CA THR A 395 -22.54 -2.87 -10.23
C THR A 395 -22.95 -3.63 -11.48
N GLY A 396 -24.00 -4.46 -11.40
CA GLY A 396 -24.28 -5.48 -12.40
C GLY A 396 -23.35 -6.71 -12.23
N ASN A 397 -23.75 -7.82 -12.87
CA ASN A 397 -23.12 -9.14 -12.69
C ASN A 397 -21.70 -9.27 -13.27
N ASN A 398 -21.21 -8.28 -14.01
CA ASN A 398 -19.96 -8.38 -14.77
C ASN A 398 -18.73 -7.84 -14.06
N ASN A 399 -18.84 -7.32 -12.82
CA ASN A 399 -17.69 -6.79 -12.08
C ASN A 399 -16.77 -7.94 -11.63
N PRO A 400 -15.53 -8.07 -12.17
CA PRO A 400 -14.62 -9.17 -11.83
C PRO A 400 -14.24 -9.20 -10.35
N THR A 401 -14.15 -8.03 -9.69
CA THR A 401 -13.80 -7.92 -8.26
C THR A 401 -14.90 -8.53 -7.39
N ILE A 402 -16.15 -8.24 -7.70
CA ILE A 402 -17.30 -8.78 -6.97
C ILE A 402 -17.43 -10.29 -7.23
N ARG A 403 -17.29 -10.73 -8.49
CA ARG A 403 -17.30 -12.16 -8.83
C ARG A 403 -16.19 -12.93 -8.10
N ASN A 404 -14.99 -12.38 -8.04
CA ASN A 404 -13.89 -13.00 -7.31
C ASN A 404 -14.22 -13.12 -5.81
N THR A 405 -14.74 -12.06 -5.20
CA THR A 405 -15.13 -12.07 -3.78
C THR A 405 -16.24 -13.11 -3.53
N TYR A 406 -17.23 -13.17 -4.40
CA TYR A 406 -18.29 -14.20 -4.32
C TYR A 406 -17.69 -15.61 -4.35
N ALA A 407 -16.79 -15.89 -5.30
CA ALA A 407 -16.14 -17.20 -5.39
C ALA A 407 -15.35 -17.55 -4.13
N VAL A 408 -14.61 -16.59 -3.57
CA VAL A 408 -13.87 -16.78 -2.29
C VAL A 408 -14.82 -17.10 -1.15
N ILE A 409 -15.95 -16.40 -1.03
CA ILE A 409 -16.97 -16.67 -0.01
C ILE A 409 -17.57 -18.07 -0.23
N LEU A 410 -17.95 -18.40 -1.47
CA LEU A 410 -18.52 -19.68 -1.85
C LEU A 410 -17.60 -20.86 -1.48
N PHE A 411 -16.32 -20.75 -1.82
CA PHE A 411 -15.31 -21.75 -1.46
C PHE A 411 -15.20 -21.92 0.06
N ASN A 412 -14.98 -20.82 0.80
CA ASN A 412 -14.77 -20.89 2.23
C ASN A 412 -16.02 -21.37 3.00
N ALA A 413 -17.22 -21.02 2.55
CA ALA A 413 -18.48 -21.46 3.15
C ALA A 413 -18.71 -22.99 3.02
N ASN A 414 -18.07 -23.64 2.04
CA ASN A 414 -18.26 -25.07 1.77
C ASN A 414 -17.03 -25.92 2.07
N TYR A 415 -15.85 -25.29 2.23
CA TYR A 415 -14.61 -26.05 2.45
C TYR A 415 -14.63 -26.88 3.73
N ASP A 416 -15.15 -26.36 4.83
CA ASP A 416 -15.19 -27.06 6.12
C ASP A 416 -16.37 -28.04 6.26
N LYS A 417 -17.30 -28.09 5.29
CA LYS A 417 -18.44 -29.05 5.30
C LYS A 417 -17.96 -30.48 5.01
N PRO A 418 -18.69 -31.51 5.48
CA PRO A 418 -18.40 -32.90 5.12
C PRO A 418 -18.37 -33.10 3.60
N ASN A 419 -17.53 -34.02 3.13
CA ASN A 419 -17.43 -34.34 1.71
C ASN A 419 -18.77 -34.93 1.20
N SER A 420 -19.31 -34.31 0.14
CA SER A 420 -20.50 -34.76 -0.57
C SER A 420 -20.38 -34.32 -2.04
N PRO A 421 -21.17 -34.92 -2.94
CA PRO A 421 -21.22 -34.48 -4.35
C PRO A 421 -21.57 -33.02 -4.52
N ASP A 422 -22.51 -32.48 -3.71
CA ASP A 422 -22.95 -31.10 -3.77
C ASP A 422 -21.84 -30.14 -3.32
N VAL A 423 -21.09 -30.49 -2.25
CA VAL A 423 -19.93 -29.70 -1.79
C VAL A 423 -18.84 -29.72 -2.87
N LEU A 424 -18.59 -30.84 -3.49
CA LEU A 424 -17.61 -30.92 -4.59
C LEU A 424 -18.00 -30.01 -5.75
N LEU A 425 -19.25 -30.11 -6.24
CA LEU A 425 -19.74 -29.23 -7.32
C LEU A 425 -19.62 -27.73 -6.97
N THR A 426 -19.97 -27.38 -5.75
CA THR A 426 -19.89 -25.98 -5.30
C THR A 426 -18.45 -25.47 -5.24
N LEU A 427 -17.49 -26.30 -4.80
CA LEU A 427 -16.08 -25.91 -4.82
C LEU A 427 -15.52 -25.83 -6.25
N GLU A 428 -15.94 -26.73 -7.15
CA GLU A 428 -15.61 -26.64 -8.58
C GLU A 428 -16.19 -25.38 -9.22
N GLU A 429 -17.45 -25.02 -8.91
CA GLU A 429 -18.06 -23.76 -9.36
C GLU A 429 -17.23 -22.55 -8.93
N SER A 430 -16.77 -22.53 -7.67
CA SER A 430 -15.89 -21.45 -7.19
C SER A 430 -14.60 -21.37 -8.01
N MET A 431 -13.96 -22.51 -8.28
CA MET A 431 -12.74 -22.56 -9.09
C MET A 431 -12.98 -22.07 -10.53
N ASP A 432 -14.10 -22.44 -11.14
CA ASP A 432 -14.48 -22.00 -12.48
C ASP A 432 -14.75 -20.49 -12.56
N ILE A 433 -15.36 -19.92 -11.52
CA ILE A 433 -15.56 -18.46 -11.41
C ILE A 433 -14.21 -17.74 -11.32
N LEU A 434 -13.29 -18.22 -10.48
CA LEU A 434 -11.96 -17.64 -10.34
C LEU A 434 -11.14 -17.74 -11.63
N GLN A 435 -11.25 -18.85 -12.36
CA GLN A 435 -10.61 -19.01 -13.67
C GLN A 435 -11.13 -17.99 -14.68
N ARG A 436 -12.44 -17.78 -14.74
CA ARG A 436 -13.04 -16.73 -15.56
C ARG A 436 -12.57 -15.33 -15.13
N CYS A 437 -12.50 -15.04 -13.83
CA CYS A 437 -11.96 -13.77 -13.34
C CYS A 437 -10.51 -13.54 -13.79
N TYR A 438 -9.65 -14.57 -13.75
CA TYR A 438 -8.28 -14.44 -14.26
C TYR A 438 -8.27 -14.14 -15.77
N ASN A 439 -9.14 -14.73 -16.56
CA ASN A 439 -9.18 -14.50 -18.01
C ASN A 439 -9.70 -13.10 -18.34
N ASP A 440 -10.74 -12.66 -17.65
CA ASP A 440 -11.48 -11.43 -17.95
C ASP A 440 -10.85 -10.17 -17.35
N ASP A 441 -10.12 -10.28 -16.24
CA ASP A 441 -9.56 -9.15 -15.50
C ASP A 441 -8.07 -8.94 -15.79
N TYR A 442 -7.63 -7.70 -15.70
CA TYR A 442 -6.22 -7.31 -15.86
C TYR A 442 -5.37 -7.58 -14.60
N ARG A 443 -5.95 -7.77 -13.43
CA ARG A 443 -5.27 -8.03 -12.15
C ARG A 443 -4.80 -9.48 -12.01
N LYS A 444 -4.01 -9.94 -12.97
CA LYS A 444 -3.59 -11.34 -13.12
C LYS A 444 -2.95 -11.92 -11.86
N ILE A 445 -2.04 -11.22 -11.23
CA ILE A 445 -1.33 -11.67 -10.02
C ILE A 445 -2.31 -11.94 -8.88
N TYR A 446 -3.27 -11.04 -8.65
CA TYR A 446 -4.27 -11.19 -7.59
C TYR A 446 -5.09 -12.47 -7.78
N HIS A 447 -5.59 -12.71 -8.99
CA HIS A 447 -6.39 -13.88 -9.30
C HIS A 447 -5.56 -15.18 -9.28
N ALA A 448 -4.33 -15.16 -9.80
CA ALA A 448 -3.42 -16.30 -9.78
C ALA A 448 -3.11 -16.76 -8.33
N ARG A 449 -2.87 -15.82 -7.42
CA ARG A 449 -2.62 -16.12 -6.00
C ARG A 449 -3.83 -16.78 -5.35
N ILE A 450 -5.01 -16.20 -5.47
CA ILE A 450 -6.24 -16.73 -4.86
C ILE A 450 -6.58 -18.13 -5.43
N PHE A 451 -6.51 -18.27 -6.76
CA PHE A 451 -6.76 -19.56 -7.41
C PHE A 451 -5.79 -20.63 -6.93
N ALA A 452 -4.50 -20.30 -6.81
CA ALA A 452 -3.47 -21.24 -6.34
C ALA A 452 -3.70 -21.67 -4.88
N GLU A 453 -4.08 -20.75 -4.00
CA GLU A 453 -4.42 -21.08 -2.61
C GLU A 453 -5.63 -22.01 -2.52
N GLN A 454 -6.66 -21.74 -3.31
CA GLN A 454 -7.84 -22.61 -3.33
C GLN A 454 -7.55 -23.97 -4.00
N ALA A 455 -6.74 -24.01 -5.05
CA ALA A 455 -6.32 -25.26 -5.68
C ALA A 455 -5.55 -26.18 -4.71
N ILE A 456 -4.68 -25.61 -3.87
CA ILE A 456 -3.98 -26.36 -2.81
C ILE A 456 -4.98 -26.93 -1.79
N LYS A 457 -5.92 -26.10 -1.31
CA LYS A 457 -6.98 -26.52 -0.37
C LYS A 457 -7.88 -27.58 -1.01
N PHE A 458 -8.28 -27.40 -2.27
CA PHE A 458 -9.10 -28.35 -3.01
C PHE A 458 -8.44 -29.72 -3.07
N LYS A 459 -7.13 -29.79 -3.39
CA LYS A 459 -6.35 -31.02 -3.41
C LYS A 459 -6.33 -31.72 -2.04
N VAL A 460 -6.18 -30.95 -0.95
CA VAL A 460 -6.19 -31.51 0.40
C VAL A 460 -7.55 -32.15 0.73
N LYS A 461 -8.64 -31.48 0.35
CA LYS A 461 -10.00 -31.96 0.63
C LYS A 461 -10.41 -33.13 -0.25
N TYR A 462 -10.04 -33.12 -1.52
CA TYR A 462 -10.40 -34.14 -2.51
C TYR A 462 -9.14 -34.71 -3.22
N PRO A 463 -8.35 -35.55 -2.52
CA PRO A 463 -7.07 -36.05 -3.03
C PRO A 463 -7.21 -36.96 -4.27
N ASP A 464 -8.35 -37.58 -4.52
CA ASP A 464 -8.54 -38.57 -5.57
C ASP A 464 -9.24 -38.04 -6.82
N ILE A 465 -9.71 -36.81 -6.82
CA ILE A 465 -10.40 -36.22 -7.98
C ILE A 465 -9.39 -35.75 -9.04
N SER A 466 -9.61 -36.22 -10.30
CA SER A 466 -8.69 -35.91 -11.42
C SER A 466 -8.53 -34.44 -11.72
N LYS A 467 -9.58 -33.61 -11.59
CA LYS A 467 -9.56 -32.17 -11.82
C LYS A 467 -8.55 -31.43 -10.92
N ARG A 468 -8.20 -31.96 -9.73
CA ARG A 468 -7.23 -31.36 -8.81
C ARG A 468 -5.87 -31.09 -9.49
N LYS A 469 -5.42 -32.05 -10.30
CA LYS A 469 -4.13 -31.93 -11.00
C LYS A 469 -4.19 -30.79 -12.00
N GLY A 470 -5.29 -30.69 -12.76
CA GLY A 470 -5.49 -29.57 -13.69
C GLY A 470 -5.50 -28.20 -13.01
N TYR A 471 -6.12 -28.07 -11.83
CA TYR A 471 -6.09 -26.82 -11.05
C TYR A 471 -4.68 -26.46 -10.56
N LEU A 472 -3.92 -27.44 -10.08
CA LEU A 472 -2.53 -27.21 -9.65
C LEU A 472 -1.61 -26.87 -10.82
N GLU A 473 -1.73 -27.55 -11.96
CA GLU A 473 -0.96 -27.28 -13.17
C GLU A 473 -1.27 -25.87 -13.72
N LEU A 474 -2.54 -25.50 -13.76
CA LEU A 474 -2.97 -24.18 -14.18
C LEU A 474 -2.44 -23.08 -13.24
N SER A 475 -2.53 -23.33 -11.92
CA SER A 475 -1.96 -22.43 -10.90
C SER A 475 -0.46 -22.23 -11.11
N MET A 476 0.28 -23.32 -11.35
CA MET A 476 1.72 -23.27 -11.61
C MET A 476 2.03 -22.41 -12.83
N LYS A 477 1.33 -22.65 -13.94
CA LYS A 477 1.51 -21.90 -15.19
C LYS A 477 1.29 -20.39 -14.97
N TRP A 478 0.25 -20.02 -14.24
CA TRP A 478 -0.06 -18.61 -13.97
C TRP A 478 0.99 -17.97 -13.05
N LEU A 479 1.33 -18.63 -11.94
CA LEU A 479 2.35 -18.11 -11.01
C LEU A 479 3.72 -17.98 -11.69
N GLU A 480 4.14 -18.95 -12.50
CA GLU A 480 5.42 -18.86 -13.22
C GLU A 480 5.42 -17.75 -14.29
N SER A 481 4.27 -17.48 -14.91
CA SER A 481 4.13 -16.35 -15.84
C SER A 481 4.32 -15.01 -15.12
N GLU A 482 3.68 -14.84 -13.94
CA GLU A 482 3.74 -13.61 -13.18
C GLU A 482 5.12 -13.41 -12.49
N LEU A 483 5.75 -14.50 -12.05
CA LEU A 483 7.11 -14.48 -11.48
C LEU A 483 8.19 -14.02 -12.45
N LYS A 484 7.97 -14.11 -13.78
CA LYS A 484 8.90 -13.54 -14.77
C LYS A 484 9.07 -12.03 -14.59
N ASN A 485 8.01 -11.34 -14.21
CA ASN A 485 8.01 -9.89 -13.97
C ASN A 485 8.35 -9.53 -12.52
N ARG A 486 8.20 -10.48 -11.59
CA ARG A 486 8.39 -10.29 -10.14
C ARG A 486 9.11 -11.47 -9.49
N PRO A 487 10.39 -11.70 -9.82
CA PRO A 487 11.12 -12.89 -9.35
C PRO A 487 11.23 -12.96 -7.83
N ASN A 488 11.25 -11.83 -7.13
CA ASN A 488 11.41 -11.72 -5.69
C ASN A 488 10.09 -11.70 -4.89
N ASP A 489 8.92 -11.92 -5.54
CA ASP A 489 7.65 -12.03 -4.81
C ASP A 489 7.62 -13.30 -3.95
N LYS A 490 7.80 -13.12 -2.63
CA LYS A 490 7.89 -14.22 -1.67
C LYS A 490 6.63 -15.07 -1.60
N TRP A 491 5.46 -14.45 -1.70
CA TRP A 491 4.20 -15.18 -1.64
C TRP A 491 4.01 -16.09 -2.84
N MET A 492 4.19 -15.56 -4.06
CA MET A 492 4.13 -16.38 -5.28
C MET A 492 5.19 -17.49 -5.28
N ASN A 493 6.42 -17.21 -4.87
CA ASN A 493 7.48 -18.21 -4.74
C ASN A 493 7.11 -19.31 -3.73
N ARG A 494 6.51 -18.96 -2.59
CA ARG A 494 6.03 -19.93 -1.60
C ARG A 494 4.91 -20.81 -2.16
N LEU A 495 3.92 -20.22 -2.85
CA LEU A 495 2.84 -20.97 -3.49
C LEU A 495 3.38 -21.93 -4.56
N THR A 496 4.28 -21.45 -5.41
CA THR A 496 4.93 -22.27 -6.45
C THR A 496 5.67 -23.47 -5.85
N ARG A 497 6.45 -23.27 -4.79
CA ARG A 497 7.11 -24.36 -4.06
C ARG A 497 6.11 -25.36 -3.48
N THR A 498 5.03 -24.88 -2.89
CA THR A 498 3.97 -25.73 -2.33
C THR A 498 3.28 -26.55 -3.42
N ILE A 499 2.95 -25.92 -4.56
CA ILE A 499 2.31 -26.62 -5.68
C ILE A 499 3.24 -27.67 -6.27
N ARG A 500 4.54 -27.36 -6.49
CA ARG A 500 5.52 -28.36 -6.98
C ARG A 500 5.61 -29.60 -6.10
N ARG A 501 5.55 -29.45 -4.76
CA ARG A 501 5.51 -30.58 -3.82
C ARG A 501 4.21 -31.37 -3.94
N ASN A 502 3.11 -30.75 -4.29
CA ASN A 502 1.81 -31.37 -4.41
C ASN A 502 1.54 -32.00 -5.78
N LEU A 503 2.34 -31.67 -6.80
CA LEU A 503 2.28 -32.30 -8.14
C LEU A 503 3.14 -33.55 -8.23
N LYS A 504 4.14 -33.70 -7.37
CA LYS A 504 4.94 -34.93 -7.20
C LYS A 504 4.12 -35.99 -6.46
#